data_138eb228131de360c0e203c5d597bb7b
#
_entry.id   138eb228131de360c0e203c5d597bb7b
#
_cell.length_a   1.000
_cell.length_b   1.000
_cell.length_c   1.000
_cell.angle_alpha   90.00
_cell.angle_beta   90.00
_cell.angle_gamma   90.00
#
_symmetry.space_group_name_H-M   'P 1'
#
loop_
_entity.id
_entity.type
_entity.pdbx_description
1 polymer ?
#
loop_
_entity_poly.entity_id
_entity_poly.type
_entity_poly.pdbx_seq_one_letter_code
_entity_poly.pdbx_strand_id
1 'polypeptide(L)'
;MKMKDVKPSDLEMQILSVLWDKGDLTVREVLEAMPDGKKRAYTSILSVMQVMEKKGLLKHSTRGTAHVYKPAINRKKIIQPFMKKVLNEVFGGKPSAMMQALLSETSISDKEMAQIQEIIKEANTNKKGEYK
;
A
#
# COMPACT_ATOMS: atom_id res chain seq x y z
N MET A 1 12.96 -0.59 -17.76
CA MET A 1 12.39 -1.49 -16.75
C MET A 1 10.88 -1.43 -16.80
N LYS A 2 10.22 -2.56 -16.81
CA LYS A 2 8.77 -2.62 -16.81
C LYS A 2 8.25 -2.29 -15.42
N MET A 3 7.16 -1.51 -15.34
CA MET A 3 6.57 -1.11 -14.06
C MET A 3 6.21 -2.32 -13.18
N LYS A 4 5.73 -3.39 -13.79
CA LYS A 4 5.35 -4.60 -13.05
C LYS A 4 6.53 -5.29 -12.35
N ASP A 5 7.75 -4.98 -12.77
CA ASP A 5 8.96 -5.57 -12.20
C ASP A 5 9.58 -4.70 -11.12
N VAL A 6 8.98 -3.52 -10.86
CA VAL A 6 9.50 -2.59 -9.84
C VAL A 6 9.07 -3.06 -8.48
N LYS A 7 10.06 -3.29 -7.61
CA LYS A 7 9.83 -3.64 -6.21
C LYS A 7 10.32 -2.48 -5.36
N PRO A 8 9.40 -1.72 -4.74
CA PRO A 8 9.82 -0.62 -3.88
C PRO A 8 10.61 -1.11 -2.68
N SER A 9 11.59 -0.30 -2.25
CA SER A 9 12.28 -0.54 -0.99
C SER A 9 11.32 -0.35 0.18
N ASP A 10 11.74 -0.77 1.38
CA ASP A 10 10.90 -0.60 2.57
C ASP A 10 10.52 0.85 2.80
N LEU A 11 11.48 1.77 2.67
CA LEU A 11 11.21 3.20 2.83
C LEU A 11 10.27 3.71 1.74
N GLU A 12 10.50 3.32 0.51
CA GLU A 12 9.63 3.71 -0.60
C GLU A 12 8.20 3.18 -0.39
N MET A 13 8.08 1.96 0.11
CA MET A 13 6.77 1.38 0.39
C MET A 13 6.04 2.15 1.49
N GLN A 14 6.76 2.57 2.54
CA GLN A 14 6.17 3.38 3.60
C GLN A 14 5.65 4.71 3.06
N ILE A 15 6.42 5.36 2.19
CA ILE A 15 6.02 6.62 1.58
C ILE A 15 4.76 6.42 0.73
N LEU A 16 4.74 5.38 -0.09
CA LEU A 16 3.55 5.05 -0.89
C LEU A 16 2.34 4.79 0.00
N SER A 17 2.54 4.06 1.09
CA SER A 17 1.47 3.74 2.04
C SER A 17 0.86 5.01 2.63
N VAL A 18 1.70 5.97 3.02
CA VAL A 18 1.23 7.24 3.55
C VAL A 18 0.39 7.99 2.50
N LEU A 19 0.86 8.03 1.27
CA LEU A 19 0.16 8.75 0.20
C LEU A 19 -1.14 8.06 -0.21
N TRP A 20 -1.17 6.73 -0.25
CA TRP A 20 -2.41 6.01 -0.53
C TRP A 20 -3.45 6.25 0.56
N ASP A 21 -3.00 6.36 1.80
CA ASP A 21 -3.90 6.51 2.95
C ASP A 21 -4.39 7.96 3.13
N LYS A 22 -3.47 8.93 2.99
CA LYS A 22 -3.76 10.32 3.35
C LYS A 22 -4.01 11.24 2.15
N GLY A 23 -3.72 10.76 0.93
CA GLY A 23 -3.89 11.56 -0.28
C GLY A 23 -2.64 12.33 -0.66
N ASP A 24 -2.81 13.37 -1.42
CA ASP A 24 -1.70 14.15 -1.97
C ASP A 24 -1.05 15.00 -0.88
N LEU A 25 0.27 14.85 -0.72
CA LEU A 25 1.01 15.50 0.36
C LEU A 25 2.31 16.13 -0.14
N THR A 26 2.74 17.17 0.55
CA THR A 26 4.09 17.73 0.38
C THR A 26 5.12 16.80 1.05
N VAL A 27 6.41 17.02 0.74
CA VAL A 27 7.49 16.24 1.36
C VAL A 27 7.45 16.39 2.89
N ARG A 28 7.21 17.61 3.39
CA ARG A 28 7.15 17.83 4.84
C ARG A 28 5.99 17.06 5.47
N GLU A 29 4.84 17.06 4.83
CA GLU A 29 3.68 16.32 5.33
C GLU A 29 3.96 14.82 5.35
N VAL A 30 4.63 14.30 4.32
CA VAL A 30 5.04 12.89 4.29
C VAL A 30 6.00 12.60 5.44
N LEU A 31 7.01 13.46 5.63
CA LEU A 31 7.98 13.28 6.71
C LEU A 31 7.31 13.19 8.08
N GLU A 32 6.33 14.06 8.32
CA GLU A 32 5.61 14.09 9.59
C GLU A 32 4.71 12.87 9.78
N ALA A 33 4.28 12.25 8.70
CA ALA A 33 3.34 11.13 8.73
C ALA A 33 4.00 9.76 8.65
N MET A 34 5.33 9.70 8.63
CA MET A 34 6.03 8.40 8.49
C MET A 34 5.66 7.44 9.61
N PRO A 35 5.24 6.20 9.27
CA PRO A 35 4.65 5.30 10.26
C PRO A 35 5.64 4.67 11.24
N ASP A 36 6.94 4.63 10.90
CA ASP A 36 7.93 4.00 11.76
C ASP A 36 8.45 4.92 12.87
N GLY A 37 8.05 6.20 12.86
CA GLY A 37 8.43 7.16 13.89
C GLY A 37 9.92 7.51 13.92
N LYS A 38 10.69 7.07 12.95
CA LYS A 38 12.11 7.38 12.91
C LYS A 38 12.32 8.84 12.52
N LYS A 39 13.31 9.47 13.16
CA LYS A 39 13.71 10.82 12.79
C LYS A 39 14.52 10.78 11.51
N ARG A 40 14.09 11.54 10.52
CA ARG A 40 14.80 11.66 9.25
C ARG A 40 14.90 13.12 8.87
N ALA A 41 15.97 13.45 8.15
CA ALA A 41 16.11 14.80 7.61
C ALA A 41 15.12 14.99 6.45
N TYR A 42 14.61 16.20 6.32
CA TYR A 42 13.77 16.58 5.18
C TYR A 42 14.44 16.24 3.85
N THR A 43 15.73 16.57 3.71
CA THR A 43 16.46 16.32 2.48
C THR A 43 16.56 14.83 2.13
N SER A 44 16.60 13.97 3.15
CA SER A 44 16.62 12.52 2.92
C SER A 44 15.33 12.04 2.29
N ILE A 45 14.20 12.47 2.82
CA ILE A 45 12.88 12.10 2.27
C ILE A 45 12.69 12.72 0.89
N LEU A 46 13.09 13.99 0.73
CA LEU A 46 13.01 14.65 -0.57
C LEU A 46 13.78 13.86 -1.64
N SER A 47 15.02 13.46 -1.33
CA SER A 47 15.83 12.70 -2.29
C SER A 47 15.18 11.38 -2.67
N VAL A 48 14.63 10.67 -1.69
CA VAL A 48 13.94 9.39 -1.96
C VAL A 48 12.72 9.62 -2.83
N MET A 49 11.92 10.63 -2.53
CA MET A 49 10.71 10.90 -3.31
C MET A 49 11.03 11.34 -4.73
N GLN A 50 12.12 12.09 -4.93
CA GLN A 50 12.57 12.46 -6.26
C GLN A 50 12.99 11.24 -7.08
N VAL A 51 13.67 10.28 -6.45
CA VAL A 51 14.03 9.02 -7.09
C VAL A 51 12.78 8.20 -7.42
N MET A 52 11.82 8.17 -6.50
CA MET A 52 10.55 7.48 -6.73
C MET A 52 9.81 8.06 -7.93
N GLU A 53 9.85 9.36 -8.10
CA GLU A 53 9.23 10.00 -9.25
C GLU A 53 9.93 9.57 -10.54
N LYS A 54 11.26 9.51 -10.54
CA LYS A 54 12.02 9.05 -11.70
C LYS A 54 11.71 7.60 -12.05
N LYS A 55 11.43 6.78 -11.04
CA LYS A 55 11.05 5.38 -11.25
C LYS A 55 9.61 5.21 -11.72
N GLY A 56 8.81 6.29 -11.72
CA GLY A 56 7.41 6.21 -12.10
C GLY A 56 6.47 5.82 -10.97
N LEU A 57 6.95 5.81 -9.73
CA LEU A 57 6.13 5.48 -8.57
C LEU A 57 5.32 6.67 -8.06
N LEU A 58 5.83 7.87 -8.25
CA LEU A 58 5.17 9.11 -7.83
C LEU A 58 5.09 10.08 -9.00
N LYS A 59 4.19 11.03 -8.87
CA LYS A 59 4.16 12.22 -9.70
C LYS A 59 3.82 13.40 -8.81
N HIS A 60 4.07 14.62 -9.28
CA HIS A 60 3.79 15.80 -8.47
C HIS A 60 3.10 16.88 -9.26
N SER A 61 2.39 17.73 -8.54
CA SER A 61 1.89 18.99 -9.01
C SER A 61 2.40 20.08 -8.07
N THR A 62 2.07 21.33 -8.33
CA THR A 62 2.47 22.42 -7.45
C THR A 62 1.27 22.99 -6.73
N ARG A 63 1.50 23.44 -5.49
CA ARG A 63 0.54 24.21 -4.71
C ARG A 63 1.30 25.44 -4.21
N GLY A 64 1.12 26.57 -4.90
CA GLY A 64 1.99 27.72 -4.68
C GLY A 64 3.42 27.38 -5.08
N THR A 65 4.36 27.48 -4.16
CA THR A 65 5.77 27.13 -4.38
C THR A 65 6.10 25.70 -3.96
N ALA A 66 5.16 25.01 -3.33
CA ALA A 66 5.39 23.66 -2.82
C ALA A 66 5.02 22.60 -3.86
N HIS A 67 5.82 21.54 -3.92
CA HIS A 67 5.48 20.34 -4.70
C HIS A 67 4.59 19.45 -3.86
N VAL A 68 3.50 18.99 -4.46
CA VAL A 68 2.56 18.05 -3.83
C VAL A 68 2.65 16.74 -4.59
N TYR A 69 3.01 15.69 -3.88
CA TYR A 69 3.23 14.37 -4.48
C TYR A 69 2.02 13.49 -4.33
N LYS A 70 1.82 12.63 -5.31
CA LYS A 70 0.78 11.61 -5.28
C LYS A 70 1.31 10.32 -5.90
N PRO A 71 0.73 9.16 -5.52
CA PRO A 71 1.15 7.90 -6.13
C PRO A 71 0.81 7.90 -7.62
N ALA A 72 1.76 7.46 -8.45
CA ALA A 72 1.52 7.24 -9.86
C ALA A 72 1.09 5.82 -10.16
N ILE A 73 1.05 4.97 -9.12
CA ILE A 73 0.68 3.56 -9.23
C ILE A 73 -0.26 3.25 -8.07
N ASN A 74 -1.27 2.41 -8.30
CA ASN A 74 -2.20 2.10 -7.22
C ASN A 74 -1.67 0.96 -6.34
N ARG A 75 -2.18 0.92 -5.10
CA ARG A 75 -1.76 -0.07 -4.10
C ARG A 75 -1.94 -1.49 -4.62
N LYS A 76 -3.08 -1.76 -5.22
CA LYS A 76 -3.41 -3.11 -5.69
C LYS A 76 -2.36 -3.64 -6.66
N LYS A 77 -1.90 -2.78 -7.57
CA LYS A 77 -0.92 -3.17 -8.58
C LYS A 77 0.43 -3.51 -7.97
N ILE A 78 0.84 -2.78 -6.94
CA ILE A 78 2.10 -3.01 -6.23
C ILE A 78 2.01 -4.26 -5.36
N ILE A 79 0.93 -4.40 -4.60
CA ILE A 79 0.84 -5.44 -3.57
C ILE A 79 0.47 -6.81 -4.13
N GLN A 80 -0.20 -6.86 -5.28
CA GLN A 80 -0.73 -8.11 -5.83
C GLN A 80 0.35 -9.20 -6.05
N PRO A 81 1.52 -8.89 -6.63
CA PRO A 81 2.56 -9.93 -6.77
C PRO A 81 3.05 -10.47 -5.44
N PHE A 82 3.18 -9.61 -4.42
CA PHE A 82 3.61 -10.03 -3.08
C PHE A 82 2.58 -10.92 -2.45
N MET A 83 1.31 -10.58 -2.55
CA MET A 83 0.23 -11.36 -1.98
C MET A 83 0.14 -12.73 -2.64
N LYS A 84 0.26 -12.78 -3.97
CA LYS A 84 0.25 -14.05 -4.71
C LYS A 84 1.41 -14.94 -4.29
N LYS A 85 2.58 -14.35 -4.14
CA LYS A 85 3.77 -15.10 -3.73
C LYS A 85 3.60 -15.70 -2.35
N VAL A 86 3.18 -14.90 -1.38
CA VAL A 86 2.95 -15.38 -0.01
C VAL A 86 1.86 -16.45 0.00
N LEU A 87 0.76 -16.19 -0.68
CA LEU A 87 -0.34 -17.14 -0.75
C LEU A 87 0.12 -18.49 -1.30
N ASN A 88 0.85 -18.48 -2.40
CA ASN A 88 1.24 -19.72 -3.08
C ASN A 88 2.43 -20.41 -2.42
N GLU A 89 3.45 -19.68 -2.03
CA GLU A 89 4.68 -20.27 -1.49
C GLU A 89 4.61 -20.59 -0.01
N VAL A 90 3.87 -19.81 0.76
CA VAL A 90 3.80 -19.99 2.22
C VAL A 90 2.53 -20.75 2.62
N PHE A 91 1.41 -20.45 1.98
CA PHE A 91 0.11 -20.98 2.38
C PHE A 91 -0.46 -22.00 1.39
N GLY A 92 0.36 -22.52 0.49
CA GLY A 92 -0.06 -23.58 -0.42
C GLY A 92 -1.23 -23.21 -1.34
N GLY A 93 -1.39 -21.93 -1.62
CA GLY A 93 -2.48 -21.44 -2.47
C GLY A 93 -3.84 -21.36 -1.79
N LYS A 94 -3.89 -21.48 -0.46
CA LYS A 94 -5.16 -21.50 0.28
C LYS A 94 -5.43 -20.16 0.95
N PRO A 95 -6.36 -19.33 0.43
CA PRO A 95 -6.69 -18.04 1.05
C PRO A 95 -7.15 -18.17 2.50
N SER A 96 -7.87 -19.24 2.83
CA SER A 96 -8.34 -19.45 4.20
C SER A 96 -7.19 -19.57 5.19
N ALA A 97 -6.11 -20.24 4.81
CA ALA A 97 -4.93 -20.37 5.66
C ALA A 97 -4.25 -19.02 5.88
N MET A 98 -4.16 -18.22 4.83
CA MET A 98 -3.59 -16.87 4.91
C MET A 98 -4.44 -15.97 5.81
N MET A 99 -5.77 -16.04 5.67
CA MET A 99 -6.69 -15.29 6.52
C MET A 99 -6.57 -15.71 7.98
N GLN A 100 -6.47 -17.00 8.24
CA GLN A 100 -6.32 -17.50 9.60
C GLN A 100 -5.04 -16.97 10.24
N ALA A 101 -3.94 -16.95 9.50
CA ALA A 101 -2.67 -16.40 9.98
C ALA A 101 -2.83 -14.91 10.31
N LEU A 102 -3.47 -14.15 9.43
CA LEU A 102 -3.69 -12.73 9.63
C LEU A 102 -4.51 -12.47 10.90
N LEU A 103 -5.61 -13.20 11.07
CA LEU A 103 -6.50 -13.02 12.22
C LEU A 103 -5.85 -13.44 13.53
N SER A 104 -4.93 -14.42 13.49
CA SER A 104 -4.21 -14.89 14.68
C SER A 104 -3.14 -13.94 15.16
N GLU A 105 -2.46 -13.26 14.21
CA GLU A 105 -1.31 -12.41 14.53
C GLU A 105 -1.69 -10.98 14.90
N THR A 106 -2.93 -10.59 14.66
CA THR A 106 -3.35 -9.20 14.81
C THR A 106 -4.50 -9.11 15.80
N SER A 107 -4.43 -8.15 16.71
CA SER A 107 -5.56 -7.82 17.57
C SER A 107 -6.61 -7.09 16.76
N ILE A 108 -7.80 -7.65 16.66
CA ILE A 108 -8.84 -7.14 15.78
C ILE A 108 -10.02 -6.62 16.60
N SER A 109 -10.36 -5.35 16.38
CA SER A 109 -11.51 -4.73 17.04
C SER A 109 -12.82 -5.28 16.48
N ASP A 110 -13.90 -5.11 17.24
CA ASP A 110 -15.23 -5.52 16.79
C ASP A 110 -15.63 -4.79 15.50
N LYS A 111 -15.27 -3.51 15.40
CA LYS A 111 -15.54 -2.72 14.19
C LYS A 111 -14.81 -3.30 12.98
N GLU A 112 -13.55 -3.62 13.15
CA GLU A 112 -12.73 -4.19 12.08
C GLU A 112 -13.24 -5.57 11.69
N MET A 113 -13.62 -6.39 12.67
CA MET A 113 -14.17 -7.71 12.41
C MET A 113 -15.45 -7.63 11.59
N ALA A 114 -16.32 -6.67 11.91
CA ALA A 114 -17.54 -6.45 11.14
C ALA A 114 -17.25 -6.08 9.68
N GLN A 115 -16.22 -5.26 9.46
CA GLN A 115 -15.80 -4.88 8.11
C GLN A 115 -15.27 -6.10 7.34
N ILE A 116 -14.49 -6.95 8.00
CA ILE A 116 -13.96 -8.18 7.38
C ILE A 116 -15.11 -9.09 6.97
N GLN A 117 -16.10 -9.25 7.83
CA GLN A 117 -17.29 -10.09 7.53
C GLN A 117 -18.04 -9.54 6.33
N GLU A 118 -18.17 -8.22 6.23
CA GLU A 118 -18.85 -7.60 5.10
C GLU A 118 -18.07 -7.81 3.80
N ILE A 119 -16.75 -7.73 3.84
CA ILE A 119 -15.88 -7.99 2.67
C ILE A 119 -16.10 -9.43 2.17
N ILE A 120 -16.17 -10.39 3.08
CA ILE A 120 -16.38 -11.80 2.74
C ILE A 120 -17.75 -11.96 2.09
N LYS A 121 -18.77 -11.33 2.66
CA LYS A 121 -20.13 -11.39 2.13
C LYS A 121 -20.21 -10.82 0.72
N GLU A 122 -19.58 -9.68 0.48
CA GLU A 122 -19.55 -9.06 -0.85
C GLU A 122 -18.81 -9.94 -1.86
N ALA A 123 -17.67 -10.51 -1.47
CA ALA A 123 -16.91 -11.40 -2.34
C ALA A 123 -17.74 -12.62 -2.73
N ASN A 124 -18.51 -13.18 -1.79
CA ASN A 124 -19.37 -14.32 -2.05
C ASN A 124 -20.50 -13.96 -3.00
N THR A 125 -21.10 -12.78 -2.85
CA THR A 125 -22.14 -12.28 -3.74
C THR A 125 -21.61 -12.07 -5.16
N ASN A 126 -20.44 -11.44 -5.30
CA ASN A 126 -19.83 -11.23 -6.61
C ASN A 126 -19.51 -12.55 -7.31
N LYS A 127 -19.02 -13.52 -6.56
CA LYS A 127 -18.71 -14.84 -7.09
C LYS A 127 -19.96 -15.53 -7.64
N LYS A 128 -21.08 -15.44 -6.92
CA LYS A 128 -22.36 -15.99 -7.38
C LYS A 128 -22.82 -15.30 -8.67
N GLY A 129 -22.61 -13.98 -8.76
CA GLY A 129 -22.94 -13.23 -9.97
C GLY A 129 -22.14 -13.69 -11.18
N GLU A 130 -20.88 -14.05 -10.99
CA GLU A 130 -20.02 -14.50 -12.07
C GLU A 130 -20.44 -15.82 -12.68
N TYR A 131 -21.12 -16.65 -11.93
CA TYR A 131 -21.53 -17.99 -12.37
C TYR A 131 -22.91 -18.04 -13.02
N LYS A 132 -23.54 -16.91 -13.21
CA LYS A 132 -24.87 -16.88 -13.87
C LYS A 132 -24.79 -16.88 -15.40
#